data_3a0ff803ea850ad9c437c6fbd453ce91
#
_entry.id   3a0ff803ea850ad9c437c6fbd453ce91
#
_cell.length_a   1.000
_cell.length_b   1.000
_cell.length_c   1.000
_cell.angle_alpha   90.00
_cell.angle_beta   90.00
_cell.angle_gamma   90.00
#
_symmetry.space_group_name_H-M   'P 1'
#
loop_
_entity.id
_entity.type
_entity.pdbx_description
1 polymer ?
#
loop_
_entity_poly.entity_id
_entity_poly.type
_entity_poly.pdbx_seq_one_letter_code
_entity_poly.pdbx_strand_id
1 'polypeptide(L)'
;MNTITHSQRYLPHKLDTKFYSVKLYRSGYSVNFVCRRYHISKSSLMRWNKKFDGTKESLMDKSHRPKTTHPNAHTEKELKWIRDFHRRNPHISVCELYGKLRTEKGYSRHPGSLYRVFVRLGYSSKAPSTKKISKPKPYDTPTQLGVKWQMDVKHVPAACYSGTIPQKFYQYTMLDEASRERFIYPYMEQSSYSTIDFVKRCFDYFGYTPQIIQTDNGGEFTYQKKTKRIHPLDVLCNKLNITHKLIRPRTPQHNGKVERSHRNDQERFYNFLKFYSYDDLRIQMKRYLNRSNKIPMQILGWKSPLQKRLELETL
;
A
#
# COMPACT_ATOMS: atom_id res chain seq x y z
N MET A 1 -6.99 45.46 -11.55
CA MET A 1 -8.10 44.70 -10.86
C MET A 1 -7.49 43.53 -10.14
N ASN A 2 -7.34 43.64 -8.82
CA ASN A 2 -6.74 42.59 -8.02
C ASN A 2 -7.80 41.49 -7.78
N THR A 3 -7.62 40.33 -8.36
CA THR A 3 -8.40 39.14 -8.09
C THR A 3 -8.14 38.68 -6.65
N ILE A 4 -9.12 38.87 -5.78
CA ILE A 4 -9.11 38.35 -4.41
C ILE A 4 -9.22 36.83 -4.50
N THR A 5 -8.13 36.15 -4.21
CA THR A 5 -8.11 34.69 -4.09
C THR A 5 -8.87 34.25 -2.83
N HIS A 6 -9.88 33.40 -3.02
CA HIS A 6 -10.79 32.84 -2.00
C HIS A 6 -10.15 31.88 -1.01
N SER A 7 -9.04 32.24 -0.35
CA SER A 7 -8.41 31.35 0.63
C SER A 7 -7.93 32.02 1.92
N GLN A 8 -8.37 33.23 2.23
CA GLN A 8 -8.16 33.74 3.59
C GLN A 8 -9.18 33.06 4.53
N ARG A 9 -8.77 31.94 5.13
CA ARG A 9 -9.54 31.34 6.23
C ARG A 9 -9.67 32.38 7.35
N TYR A 10 -10.90 32.64 7.76
CA TYR A 10 -11.21 33.51 8.88
C TYR A 10 -10.49 33.00 10.15
N LEU A 11 -9.49 33.76 10.59
CA LEU A 11 -8.76 33.43 11.82
C LEU A 11 -9.55 33.99 13.02
N PRO A 12 -9.77 33.18 14.07
CA PRO A 12 -10.47 33.64 15.27
C PRO A 12 -9.65 34.73 15.95
N HIS A 13 -10.33 35.73 16.49
CA HIS A 13 -9.69 36.80 17.24
C HIS A 13 -8.98 36.28 18.50
N LYS A 14 -7.81 36.84 18.79
CA LYS A 14 -7.04 36.51 20.00
C LYS A 14 -7.86 36.82 21.27
N LEU A 15 -7.63 36.09 22.33
CA LEU A 15 -8.33 36.26 23.59
C LEU A 15 -8.17 37.68 24.14
N ASP A 16 -6.98 38.28 24.01
CA ASP A 16 -6.71 39.65 24.42
C ASP A 16 -7.57 40.68 23.66
N THR A 17 -7.72 40.49 22.34
CA THR A 17 -8.59 41.33 21.53
C THR A 17 -10.04 41.28 22.03
N LYS A 18 -10.54 40.08 22.35
CA LYS A 18 -11.88 39.92 22.92
C LYS A 18 -12.03 40.62 24.25
N PHE A 19 -11.08 40.39 25.16
CA PHE A 19 -11.10 40.93 26.50
C PHE A 19 -11.06 42.47 26.53
N TYR A 20 -10.05 43.07 25.90
CA TYR A 20 -9.89 44.52 25.91
C TYR A 20 -10.97 45.24 25.12
N SER A 21 -11.50 44.68 24.04
CA SER A 21 -12.61 45.30 23.33
C SER A 21 -13.90 45.33 24.16
N VAL A 22 -14.22 44.26 24.89
CA VAL A 22 -15.40 44.24 25.79
C VAL A 22 -15.19 45.18 26.98
N LYS A 23 -14.01 45.20 27.58
CA LYS A 23 -13.68 46.10 28.70
C LYS A 23 -13.82 47.56 28.28
N LEU A 24 -13.28 47.92 27.10
CA LEU A 24 -13.39 49.29 26.59
C LEU A 24 -14.85 49.67 26.27
N TYR A 25 -15.66 48.75 25.73
CA TYR A 25 -17.07 48.96 25.52
C TYR A 25 -17.81 49.22 26.86
N ARG A 26 -17.55 48.41 27.88
CA ARG A 26 -18.20 48.58 29.20
C ARG A 26 -17.70 49.82 29.96
N SER A 27 -16.57 50.42 29.57
CA SER A 27 -16.13 51.72 30.07
C SER A 27 -16.83 52.91 29.42
N GLY A 28 -17.87 52.68 28.59
CA GLY A 28 -18.72 53.76 28.03
C GLY A 28 -18.33 54.19 26.61
N TYR A 29 -17.33 53.61 25.99
CA TYR A 29 -16.98 53.96 24.60
C TYR A 29 -18.01 53.43 23.59
N SER A 30 -18.25 54.21 22.54
CA SER A 30 -19.25 53.83 21.53
C SER A 30 -18.85 52.54 20.79
N VAL A 31 -19.86 51.75 20.38
CA VAL A 31 -19.68 50.52 19.62
C VAL A 31 -18.84 50.76 18.37
N ASN A 32 -19.11 51.84 17.63
CA ASN A 32 -18.39 52.15 16.42
C ASN A 32 -16.88 52.41 16.67
N PHE A 33 -16.58 53.12 17.75
CA PHE A 33 -15.18 53.36 18.12
C PHE A 33 -14.44 52.05 18.45
N VAL A 34 -15.03 51.19 19.28
CA VAL A 34 -14.42 49.93 19.68
C VAL A 34 -14.23 48.99 18.47
N CYS A 35 -15.25 48.88 17.61
CA CYS A 35 -15.17 48.07 16.42
C CYS A 35 -14.06 48.50 15.45
N ARG A 36 -13.91 49.83 15.24
CA ARG A 36 -12.82 50.37 14.40
C ARG A 36 -11.45 50.11 15.02
N ARG A 37 -11.31 50.35 16.34
CA ARG A 37 -10.02 50.20 17.07
C ARG A 37 -9.50 48.76 17.04
N TYR A 38 -10.38 47.75 17.19
CA TYR A 38 -9.99 46.35 17.27
C TYR A 38 -10.22 45.55 15.98
N HIS A 39 -10.68 46.21 14.91
CA HIS A 39 -11.04 45.60 13.64
C HIS A 39 -12.01 44.39 13.81
N ILE A 40 -13.06 44.59 14.59
CA ILE A 40 -14.08 43.57 14.90
C ILE A 40 -15.46 43.99 14.43
N SER A 41 -16.33 43.02 14.19
CA SER A 41 -17.73 43.31 13.87
C SER A 41 -18.53 43.66 15.14
N LYS A 42 -19.58 44.47 14.99
CA LYS A 42 -20.56 44.75 16.04
C LYS A 42 -21.12 43.46 16.63
N SER A 43 -21.47 42.49 15.80
CA SER A 43 -22.01 41.19 16.24
C SER A 43 -21.05 40.41 17.10
N SER A 44 -19.73 40.48 16.81
CA SER A 44 -18.69 39.85 17.63
C SER A 44 -18.58 40.50 18.98
N LEU A 45 -18.52 41.84 19.02
CA LEU A 45 -18.47 42.59 20.28
C LEU A 45 -19.67 42.30 21.17
N MET A 46 -20.89 42.34 20.63
CA MET A 46 -22.11 42.06 21.40
C MET A 46 -22.17 40.63 21.92
N ARG A 47 -21.73 39.66 21.14
CA ARG A 47 -21.68 38.27 21.54
C ARG A 47 -20.69 38.05 22.66
N TRP A 48 -19.50 38.69 22.62
CA TRP A 48 -18.50 38.62 23.67
C TRP A 48 -18.98 39.37 24.93
N ASN A 49 -19.58 40.54 24.79
CA ASN A 49 -20.14 41.27 25.90
C ASN A 49 -21.20 40.48 26.69
N LYS A 50 -22.05 39.72 25.96
CA LYS A 50 -23.05 38.82 26.56
C LYS A 50 -22.44 37.67 27.35
N LYS A 51 -21.26 37.21 26.96
CA LYS A 51 -20.54 36.10 27.61
C LYS A 51 -19.65 36.56 28.74
N PHE A 52 -19.28 37.86 28.79
CA PHE A 52 -18.28 38.41 29.69
C PHE A 52 -18.81 38.53 31.09
N ASP A 53 -18.23 37.79 32.03
CA ASP A 53 -18.52 37.79 33.46
C ASP A 53 -17.54 38.64 34.31
N GLY A 54 -16.60 39.33 33.66
CA GLY A 54 -15.52 40.09 34.34
C GLY A 54 -14.16 39.41 34.18
N THR A 55 -14.11 38.13 33.87
CA THR A 55 -12.87 37.37 33.72
C THR A 55 -12.48 37.18 32.27
N LYS A 56 -11.19 36.96 32.02
CA LYS A 56 -10.66 36.68 30.68
C LYS A 56 -11.05 35.29 30.21
N GLU A 57 -11.20 34.37 31.14
CA GLU A 57 -11.55 32.96 30.94
C GLU A 57 -12.95 32.81 30.33
N SER A 58 -13.90 33.69 30.68
CA SER A 58 -15.25 33.65 30.10
C SER A 58 -15.29 33.85 28.59
N LEU A 59 -14.26 34.49 28.01
CA LEU A 59 -14.13 34.76 26.57
C LEU A 59 -13.32 33.72 25.82
N MET A 60 -12.81 32.69 26.50
CA MET A 60 -12.13 31.59 25.83
C MET A 60 -13.07 30.83 24.88
N ASP A 61 -12.54 30.44 23.74
CA ASP A 61 -13.27 29.63 22.81
C ASP A 61 -13.40 28.20 23.35
N LYS A 62 -14.64 27.72 23.44
CA LYS A 62 -14.90 26.33 23.83
C LYS A 62 -14.58 25.38 22.66
N SER A 63 -14.18 24.17 22.98
CA SER A 63 -13.95 23.12 21.96
C SER A 63 -15.22 22.90 21.14
N HIS A 64 -15.07 22.91 19.82
CA HIS A 64 -16.14 22.57 18.88
C HIS A 64 -16.25 21.06 18.60
N ARG A 65 -15.46 20.24 19.32
CA ARG A 65 -15.54 18.78 19.17
C ARG A 65 -16.91 18.28 19.63
N PRO A 66 -17.53 17.36 18.89
CA PRO A 66 -18.74 16.69 19.35
C PRO A 66 -18.54 16.10 20.75
N LYS A 67 -19.51 16.25 21.62
CA LYS A 67 -19.49 15.70 22.97
C LYS A 67 -19.79 14.19 22.98
N THR A 68 -20.49 13.72 21.96
CA THR A 68 -20.85 12.31 21.79
C THR A 68 -19.90 11.64 20.79
N THR A 69 -19.66 10.35 20.99
CA THR A 69 -18.88 9.53 20.06
C THR A 69 -19.64 9.42 18.74
N HIS A 70 -18.93 9.61 17.62
CA HIS A 70 -19.54 9.47 16.29
C HIS A 70 -20.12 8.07 16.11
N PRO A 71 -21.35 7.86 15.57
CA PRO A 71 -21.96 6.55 15.39
C PRO A 71 -21.07 5.55 14.63
N ASN A 72 -20.29 6.04 13.67
CA ASN A 72 -19.33 5.24 12.91
C ASN A 72 -17.93 5.15 13.57
N ALA A 73 -17.78 5.53 14.83
CA ALA A 73 -16.52 5.28 15.54
C ALA A 73 -16.32 3.77 15.78
N HIS A 74 -15.04 3.35 15.84
CA HIS A 74 -14.74 1.97 16.22
C HIS A 74 -15.21 1.68 17.64
N THR A 75 -15.80 0.53 17.81
CA THR A 75 -16.18 -0.01 19.15
C THR A 75 -14.92 -0.46 19.88
N GLU A 76 -14.98 -0.54 21.21
CA GLU A 76 -13.86 -1.07 22.01
C GLU A 76 -13.52 -2.54 21.63
N LYS A 77 -14.52 -3.31 21.25
CA LYS A 77 -14.33 -4.69 20.75
C LYS A 77 -13.49 -4.72 19.47
N GLU A 78 -13.81 -3.84 18.52
CA GLU A 78 -13.03 -3.73 17.26
C GLU A 78 -11.62 -3.22 17.51
N LEU A 79 -11.44 -2.23 18.40
CA LEU A 79 -10.12 -1.72 18.78
C LEU A 79 -9.28 -2.80 19.48
N LYS A 80 -9.91 -3.65 20.31
CA LYS A 80 -9.25 -4.81 20.93
C LYS A 80 -8.77 -5.79 19.87
N TRP A 81 -9.59 -6.14 18.89
CA TRP A 81 -9.17 -7.03 17.79
C TRP A 81 -7.97 -6.48 17.04
N ILE A 82 -7.98 -5.18 16.69
CA ILE A 82 -6.87 -4.52 15.99
C ILE A 82 -5.57 -4.62 16.81
N ARG A 83 -5.63 -4.32 18.10
CA ARG A 83 -4.47 -4.40 19.03
C ARG A 83 -3.97 -5.85 19.16
N ASP A 84 -4.85 -6.82 19.31
CA ASP A 84 -4.49 -8.24 19.48
C ASP A 84 -3.81 -8.82 18.24
N PHE A 85 -4.32 -8.52 17.03
CA PHE A 85 -3.68 -8.95 15.80
C PHE A 85 -2.30 -8.32 15.62
N HIS A 86 -2.17 -7.02 15.91
CA HIS A 86 -0.89 -6.33 15.83
C HIS A 86 0.12 -6.86 16.86
N ARG A 87 -0.31 -7.09 18.10
CA ARG A 87 0.54 -7.68 19.15
C ARG A 87 1.12 -9.04 18.74
N ARG A 88 0.31 -9.91 18.10
CA ARG A 88 0.75 -11.22 17.62
C ARG A 88 1.65 -11.13 16.39
N ASN A 89 1.51 -10.11 15.60
CA ASN A 89 2.31 -9.85 14.41
C ASN A 89 2.57 -8.35 14.26
N PRO A 90 3.63 -7.81 14.88
CA PRO A 90 3.96 -6.38 14.85
C PRO A 90 4.24 -5.83 13.44
N HIS A 91 4.58 -6.70 12.50
CA HIS A 91 4.88 -6.35 11.10
C HIS A 91 3.69 -6.55 10.15
N ILE A 92 2.48 -6.79 10.69
CA ILE A 92 1.28 -6.99 9.87
C ILE A 92 0.96 -5.71 9.08
N SER A 93 0.77 -5.86 7.77
CA SER A 93 0.34 -4.73 6.95
C SER A 93 -1.16 -4.42 7.18
N VAL A 94 -1.57 -3.16 6.93
CA VAL A 94 -2.98 -2.76 7.04
C VAL A 94 -3.88 -3.62 6.13
N CYS A 95 -3.42 -3.97 4.93
CA CYS A 95 -4.18 -4.82 4.01
C CYS A 95 -4.36 -6.24 4.54
N GLU A 96 -3.31 -6.84 5.11
CA GLU A 96 -3.39 -8.17 5.71
C GLU A 96 -4.28 -8.17 6.96
N LEU A 97 -4.10 -7.15 7.82
CA LEU A 97 -4.96 -6.96 9.00
C LEU A 97 -6.43 -6.81 8.60
N TYR A 98 -6.70 -5.99 7.57
CA TYR A 98 -8.05 -5.80 7.06
C TYR A 98 -8.67 -7.11 6.59
N GLY A 99 -7.92 -7.92 5.84
CA GLY A 99 -8.37 -9.22 5.39
C GLY A 99 -8.71 -10.16 6.54
N LYS A 100 -7.82 -10.28 7.51
CA LYS A 100 -8.05 -11.12 8.71
C LYS A 100 -9.25 -10.66 9.53
N LEU A 101 -9.39 -9.36 9.73
CA LEU A 101 -10.53 -8.79 10.43
C LEU A 101 -11.86 -9.10 9.71
N ARG A 102 -11.88 -9.02 8.38
CA ARG A 102 -13.07 -9.38 7.59
C ARG A 102 -13.42 -10.85 7.70
N THR A 103 -12.45 -11.72 7.47
CA THR A 103 -12.70 -13.18 7.41
C THR A 103 -12.91 -13.81 8.79
N GLU A 104 -12.17 -13.39 9.82
CA GLU A 104 -12.19 -14.02 11.13
C GLU A 104 -13.14 -13.33 12.13
N LYS A 105 -13.47 -12.05 11.91
CA LYS A 105 -14.23 -11.24 12.87
C LYS A 105 -15.47 -10.55 12.29
N GLY A 106 -15.75 -10.71 11.00
CA GLY A 106 -16.88 -10.05 10.35
C GLY A 106 -16.76 -8.50 10.29
N TYR A 107 -15.53 -7.98 10.29
CA TYR A 107 -15.28 -6.53 10.27
C TYR A 107 -15.76 -5.90 8.96
N SER A 108 -16.71 -4.97 9.05
CA SER A 108 -17.42 -4.40 7.90
C SER A 108 -17.03 -2.95 7.58
N ARG A 109 -16.17 -2.31 8.41
CA ARG A 109 -15.82 -0.91 8.20
C ARG A 109 -14.91 -0.71 7.00
N HIS A 110 -14.93 0.51 6.43
CA HIS A 110 -14.08 0.86 5.31
C HIS A 110 -12.58 0.77 5.68
N PRO A 111 -11.70 0.26 4.78
CA PRO A 111 -10.27 0.11 5.06
C PRO A 111 -9.56 1.41 5.42
N GLY A 112 -9.99 2.55 4.87
CA GLY A 112 -9.47 3.87 5.27
C GLY A 112 -9.78 4.24 6.73
N SER A 113 -10.85 3.69 7.32
CA SER A 113 -11.15 3.86 8.74
C SER A 113 -10.18 3.05 9.60
N LEU A 114 -9.88 1.80 9.20
CA LEU A 114 -8.87 0.97 9.82
C LEU A 114 -7.48 1.63 9.76
N TYR A 115 -7.10 2.17 8.59
CA TYR A 115 -5.82 2.87 8.44
C TYR A 115 -5.67 4.05 9.41
N ARG A 116 -6.73 4.86 9.61
CA ARG A 116 -6.72 5.98 10.57
C ARG A 116 -6.51 5.50 12.01
N VAL A 117 -7.13 4.36 12.39
CA VAL A 117 -6.88 3.75 13.70
C VAL A 117 -5.45 3.25 13.81
N PHE A 118 -4.94 2.60 12.78
CA PHE A 118 -3.58 2.09 12.71
C PHE A 118 -2.53 3.20 12.90
N VAL A 119 -2.73 4.34 12.24
CA VAL A 119 -1.88 5.54 12.42
C VAL A 119 -2.02 6.12 13.84
N ARG A 120 -3.26 6.25 14.36
CA ARG A 120 -3.52 6.77 15.71
C ARG A 120 -2.87 5.92 16.82
N LEU A 121 -2.78 4.61 16.62
CA LEU A 121 -2.12 3.68 17.53
C LEU A 121 -0.59 3.64 17.38
N GLY A 122 -0.03 4.42 16.47
CA GLY A 122 1.42 4.45 16.22
C GLY A 122 1.97 3.22 15.48
N TYR A 123 1.11 2.42 14.85
CA TYR A 123 1.51 1.19 14.16
C TYR A 123 2.00 1.43 12.72
N SER A 124 1.87 2.65 12.21
CA SER A 124 2.37 3.04 10.89
C SER A 124 3.64 3.88 11.03
N SER A 125 4.73 3.40 10.47
CA SER A 125 6.02 4.09 10.43
C SER A 125 6.21 4.97 9.19
N LYS A 126 5.25 5.00 8.26
CA LYS A 126 5.40 5.73 7.00
C LYS A 126 5.09 7.20 7.19
N ALA A 127 6.11 8.05 7.07
CA ALA A 127 5.93 9.47 6.87
C ALA A 127 5.08 9.72 5.59
N PRO A 128 4.23 10.75 5.57
CA PRO A 128 3.46 11.10 4.37
C PRO A 128 4.42 11.35 3.20
N SER A 129 4.20 10.65 2.10
CA SER A 129 5.00 10.85 0.90
C SER A 129 4.69 12.20 0.28
N THR A 130 5.69 13.05 0.16
CA THR A 130 5.61 14.34 -0.56
C THR A 130 5.74 14.19 -2.08
N LYS A 131 5.92 12.97 -2.58
CA LYS A 131 6.05 12.71 -4.02
C LYS A 131 4.75 13.03 -4.75
N LYS A 132 4.83 13.89 -5.77
CA LYS A 132 3.74 14.13 -6.71
C LYS A 132 3.34 12.79 -7.33
N ILE A 133 2.08 12.39 -7.17
CA ILE A 133 1.53 11.19 -7.80
C ILE A 133 1.32 11.54 -9.26
N SER A 134 2.17 11.04 -10.14
CA SER A 134 1.92 11.09 -11.58
C SER A 134 0.72 10.18 -11.89
N LYS A 135 -0.20 10.66 -12.73
CA LYS A 135 -1.31 9.81 -13.21
C LYS A 135 -0.69 8.64 -13.98
N PRO A 136 -0.92 7.37 -13.58
CA PRO A 136 -0.40 6.23 -14.32
C PRO A 136 -1.04 6.22 -15.71
N LYS A 137 -0.25 5.87 -16.74
CA LYS A 137 -0.80 5.61 -18.06
C LYS A 137 -1.76 4.41 -17.97
N PRO A 138 -2.87 4.42 -18.71
CA PRO A 138 -3.78 3.28 -18.77
C PRO A 138 -3.02 2.01 -19.16
N TYR A 139 -3.21 0.94 -18.41
CA TYR A 139 -2.67 -0.38 -18.71
C TYR A 139 -3.82 -1.37 -18.73
N ASP A 140 -4.02 -1.98 -19.86
CA ASP A 140 -5.05 -3.00 -20.02
C ASP A 140 -4.62 -4.29 -19.32
N THR A 141 -5.37 -4.65 -18.28
CA THR A 141 -5.11 -5.85 -17.49
C THR A 141 -6.06 -6.94 -17.93
N PRO A 142 -5.56 -8.13 -18.30
CA PRO A 142 -6.41 -9.25 -18.67
C PRO A 142 -7.44 -9.57 -17.58
N THR A 143 -8.64 -9.94 -18.00
CA THR A 143 -9.74 -10.34 -17.11
C THR A 143 -9.85 -11.84 -16.93
N GLN A 144 -9.20 -12.63 -17.80
CA GLN A 144 -9.20 -14.08 -17.78
C GLN A 144 -7.86 -14.64 -17.32
N LEU A 145 -7.89 -15.80 -16.66
CA LEU A 145 -6.68 -16.53 -16.27
C LEU A 145 -5.87 -16.97 -17.48
N GLY A 146 -4.55 -17.03 -17.31
CA GLY A 146 -3.66 -17.57 -18.35
C GLY A 146 -3.49 -16.70 -19.59
N VAL A 147 -4.16 -15.55 -19.71
CA VAL A 147 -3.93 -14.67 -20.87
C VAL A 147 -2.51 -14.13 -20.84
N LYS A 148 -2.03 -13.71 -19.67
CA LYS A 148 -0.68 -13.16 -19.58
C LYS A 148 -0.07 -13.34 -18.21
N TRP A 149 1.14 -13.91 -18.21
CA TRP A 149 1.99 -14.01 -17.04
C TRP A 149 3.17 -13.03 -17.14
N GLN A 150 3.57 -12.46 -15.99
CA GLN A 150 4.82 -11.71 -15.88
C GLN A 150 5.84 -12.55 -15.12
N MET A 151 7.07 -12.62 -15.64
CA MET A 151 8.18 -13.30 -15.00
C MET A 151 9.35 -12.36 -14.77
N ASP A 152 10.00 -12.50 -13.61
CA ASP A 152 11.18 -11.72 -13.24
C ASP A 152 12.03 -12.46 -12.21
N VAL A 153 13.31 -12.11 -12.12
CA VAL A 153 14.26 -12.68 -11.17
C VAL A 153 14.75 -11.62 -10.21
N LYS A 154 14.70 -11.94 -8.92
CA LYS A 154 15.22 -11.10 -7.85
C LYS A 154 16.40 -11.76 -7.15
N HIS A 155 17.46 -11.00 -6.93
CA HIS A 155 18.54 -11.43 -6.04
C HIS A 155 18.01 -11.51 -4.59
N VAL A 156 18.27 -12.64 -3.94
CA VAL A 156 18.03 -12.79 -2.50
C VAL A 156 19.08 -11.95 -1.76
N PRO A 157 18.70 -11.07 -0.82
CA PRO A 157 19.68 -10.25 -0.13
C PRO A 157 20.70 -11.11 0.63
N ALA A 158 21.97 -10.85 0.43
CA ALA A 158 23.08 -11.62 1.07
C ALA A 158 22.96 -11.61 2.61
N ALA A 159 22.46 -10.53 3.20
CA ALA A 159 22.26 -10.44 4.65
C ALA A 159 21.24 -11.46 5.21
N CYS A 160 20.44 -12.13 4.37
CA CYS A 160 19.51 -13.17 4.81
C CYS A 160 20.21 -14.53 5.02
N TYR A 161 21.34 -14.74 4.36
CA TYR A 161 22.07 -16.00 4.43
C TYR A 161 23.04 -16.01 5.60
N SER A 162 22.99 -17.04 6.43
CA SER A 162 23.81 -17.24 7.63
C SER A 162 24.76 -18.43 7.52
N GLY A 163 24.99 -18.94 6.31
CA GLY A 163 25.97 -20.00 6.07
C GLY A 163 27.43 -19.50 6.12
N THR A 164 28.37 -20.40 6.30
CA THR A 164 29.82 -20.12 6.44
C THR A 164 30.47 -19.70 5.13
N ILE A 165 29.98 -20.24 4.00
CA ILE A 165 30.56 -19.98 2.68
C ILE A 165 29.65 -18.99 1.95
N PRO A 166 30.16 -17.81 1.51
CA PRO A 166 29.35 -16.84 0.77
C PRO A 166 28.74 -17.44 -0.49
N GLN A 167 27.42 -17.37 -0.62
CA GLN A 167 26.70 -17.90 -1.77
C GLN A 167 25.59 -16.95 -2.20
N LYS A 168 25.35 -16.89 -3.52
CA LYS A 168 24.25 -16.11 -4.11
C LYS A 168 23.04 -17.01 -4.31
N PHE A 169 21.87 -16.45 -4.06
CA PHE A 169 20.59 -17.09 -4.32
C PHE A 169 19.67 -16.15 -5.09
N TYR A 170 18.82 -16.72 -5.90
CA TYR A 170 17.93 -16.00 -6.80
C TYR A 170 16.49 -16.47 -6.59
N GLN A 171 15.58 -15.53 -6.46
CA GLN A 171 14.14 -15.82 -6.47
C GLN A 171 13.60 -15.61 -7.87
N TYR A 172 13.13 -16.67 -8.51
CA TYR A 172 12.32 -16.58 -9.70
C TYR A 172 10.86 -16.37 -9.30
N THR A 173 10.18 -15.52 -10.02
CA THR A 173 8.78 -15.15 -9.75
C THR A 173 7.99 -15.19 -11.04
N MET A 174 6.87 -15.91 -11.03
CA MET A 174 5.84 -15.87 -12.06
C MET A 174 4.53 -15.37 -11.46
N LEU A 175 3.87 -14.43 -12.12
CA LEU A 175 2.64 -13.80 -11.66
C LEU A 175 1.59 -13.80 -12.79
N ASP A 176 0.42 -14.39 -12.54
CA ASP A 176 -0.74 -14.24 -13.41
C ASP A 176 -1.34 -12.83 -13.26
N GLU A 177 -1.50 -12.12 -14.39
CA GLU A 177 -1.94 -10.72 -14.35
C GLU A 177 -3.40 -10.54 -13.94
N ALA A 178 -4.28 -11.52 -14.23
CA ALA A 178 -5.70 -11.42 -13.91
C ALA A 178 -5.98 -11.66 -12.44
N SER A 179 -5.48 -12.75 -11.89
CA SER A 179 -5.69 -13.14 -10.50
C SER A 179 -4.72 -12.48 -9.52
N ARG A 180 -3.57 -12.02 -9.99
CA ARG A 180 -2.40 -11.63 -9.16
C ARG A 180 -1.83 -12.78 -8.36
N GLU A 181 -2.28 -14.01 -8.58
CA GLU A 181 -1.63 -15.17 -8.01
C GLU A 181 -0.23 -15.31 -8.57
N ARG A 182 0.69 -15.72 -7.71
CA ARG A 182 2.08 -15.88 -8.12
C ARG A 182 2.65 -17.17 -7.60
N PHE A 183 3.65 -17.65 -8.32
CA PHE A 183 4.55 -18.71 -7.88
C PHE A 183 5.96 -18.15 -7.73
N ILE A 184 6.67 -18.54 -6.66
CA ILE A 184 8.07 -18.16 -6.41
C ILE A 184 8.87 -19.41 -6.07
N TYR A 185 10.11 -19.44 -6.55
CA TYR A 185 11.01 -20.57 -6.26
C TYR A 185 12.46 -20.09 -6.22
N PRO A 186 13.30 -20.57 -5.27
CA PRO A 186 14.71 -20.20 -5.18
C PRO A 186 15.58 -21.03 -6.12
N TYR A 187 16.64 -20.42 -6.62
CA TYR A 187 17.73 -21.08 -7.35
C TYR A 187 19.09 -20.57 -6.85
N MET A 188 20.12 -21.37 -7.08
CA MET A 188 21.52 -21.03 -6.75
C MET A 188 22.22 -20.34 -7.92
N GLU A 189 21.59 -20.30 -9.10
CA GLU A 189 22.09 -19.66 -10.30
C GLU A 189 21.00 -18.92 -11.05
N GLN A 190 21.42 -17.91 -11.80
CA GLN A 190 20.57 -17.18 -12.74
C GLN A 190 20.97 -17.60 -14.16
N SER A 191 20.25 -18.60 -14.67
CA SER A 191 20.59 -19.24 -15.95
C SER A 191 19.35 -19.59 -16.77
N SER A 192 19.55 -19.86 -18.05
CA SER A 192 18.49 -20.38 -18.93
C SER A 192 17.95 -21.73 -18.46
N TYR A 193 18.80 -22.56 -17.81
CA TYR A 193 18.37 -23.85 -17.24
C TYR A 193 17.39 -23.63 -16.08
N SER A 194 17.75 -22.76 -15.14
CA SER A 194 16.88 -22.39 -14.02
C SER A 194 15.56 -21.79 -14.54
N THR A 195 15.62 -20.98 -15.59
CA THR A 195 14.42 -20.41 -16.24
C THR A 195 13.49 -21.50 -16.76
N ILE A 196 14.01 -22.48 -17.50
CA ILE A 196 13.22 -23.58 -18.07
C ILE A 196 12.61 -24.45 -16.96
N ASP A 197 13.40 -24.84 -15.96
CA ASP A 197 12.91 -25.61 -14.82
C ASP A 197 11.81 -24.84 -14.08
N PHE A 198 12.03 -23.56 -13.86
CA PHE A 198 11.03 -22.70 -13.19
C PHE A 198 9.72 -22.59 -13.96
N VAL A 199 9.78 -22.39 -15.27
CA VAL A 199 8.57 -22.30 -16.11
C VAL A 199 7.77 -23.62 -16.09
N LYS A 200 8.44 -24.77 -16.13
CA LYS A 200 7.79 -26.08 -15.99
C LYS A 200 7.09 -26.21 -14.62
N ARG A 201 7.78 -25.83 -13.53
CA ARG A 201 7.16 -25.80 -12.18
C ARG A 201 5.97 -24.86 -12.10
N CYS A 202 5.98 -23.75 -12.86
CA CYS A 202 4.82 -22.86 -12.93
C CYS A 202 3.62 -23.55 -13.54
N PHE A 203 3.79 -24.33 -14.62
CA PHE A 203 2.68 -25.09 -15.21
C PHE A 203 2.09 -26.10 -14.24
N ASP A 204 2.93 -26.82 -13.50
CA ASP A 204 2.48 -27.74 -12.45
C ASP A 204 1.76 -27.03 -11.32
N TYR A 205 2.25 -25.85 -10.93
CA TYR A 205 1.66 -25.06 -9.83
C TYR A 205 0.31 -24.45 -10.20
N PHE A 206 0.22 -23.83 -11.38
CA PHE A 206 -1.01 -23.16 -11.81
C PHE A 206 -2.05 -24.15 -12.39
N GLY A 207 -1.62 -25.30 -12.92
CA GLY A 207 -2.48 -26.28 -13.57
C GLY A 207 -2.94 -25.88 -14.97
N TYR A 208 -2.40 -24.79 -15.52
CA TYR A 208 -2.67 -24.29 -16.87
C TYR A 208 -1.45 -23.56 -17.44
N THR A 209 -1.42 -23.39 -18.77
CA THR A 209 -0.38 -22.66 -19.49
C THR A 209 -0.88 -21.28 -19.92
N PRO A 210 -0.03 -20.24 -19.93
CA PRO A 210 -0.43 -18.92 -20.38
C PRO A 210 -0.38 -18.79 -21.90
N GLN A 211 -1.10 -17.83 -22.46
CA GLN A 211 -0.96 -17.42 -23.85
C GLN A 211 0.31 -16.59 -24.06
N ILE A 212 0.65 -15.74 -23.08
CA ILE A 212 1.79 -14.82 -23.13
C ILE A 212 2.62 -14.94 -21.84
N ILE A 213 3.93 -15.14 -21.96
CA ILE A 213 4.91 -14.93 -20.89
C ILE A 213 5.67 -13.64 -21.19
N GLN A 214 5.58 -12.66 -20.32
CA GLN A 214 6.30 -11.40 -20.44
C GLN A 214 7.47 -11.34 -19.45
N THR A 215 8.67 -11.04 -19.99
CA THR A 215 9.91 -10.89 -19.21
C THR A 215 10.58 -9.55 -19.51
N ASP A 216 11.56 -9.20 -18.70
CA ASP A 216 12.55 -8.19 -19.09
C ASP A 216 13.57 -8.76 -20.11
N ASN A 217 14.61 -7.97 -20.41
CA ASN A 217 15.66 -8.37 -21.35
C ASN A 217 16.86 -8.99 -20.61
N GLY A 218 16.67 -9.69 -19.47
CA GLY A 218 17.73 -10.40 -18.74
C GLY A 218 18.36 -11.52 -19.58
N GLY A 219 19.64 -11.79 -19.34
CA GLY A 219 20.38 -12.84 -20.09
C GLY A 219 19.84 -14.26 -19.89
N GLU A 220 19.11 -14.47 -18.79
CA GLU A 220 18.40 -15.71 -18.46
C GLU A 220 17.14 -15.91 -19.29
N PHE A 221 16.61 -14.86 -19.94
CA PHE A 221 15.39 -14.86 -20.73
C PHE A 221 15.64 -14.67 -22.22
N THR A 222 16.71 -13.98 -22.61
CA THR A 222 17.02 -13.69 -24.01
C THR A 222 18.52 -13.44 -24.19
N TYR A 223 19.00 -13.64 -25.42
CA TYR A 223 20.38 -13.31 -25.73
C TYR A 223 20.59 -11.79 -25.83
N GLN A 224 21.59 -11.29 -25.11
CA GLN A 224 21.96 -9.87 -25.07
C GLN A 224 22.54 -9.37 -26.40
N LYS A 225 23.22 -10.24 -27.13
CA LYS A 225 23.81 -9.93 -28.44
C LYS A 225 22.98 -10.53 -29.58
N LYS A 226 22.91 -9.83 -30.69
CA LYS A 226 22.29 -10.39 -31.91
C LYS A 226 22.97 -11.71 -32.29
N THR A 227 22.23 -12.77 -32.30
CA THR A 227 22.67 -14.12 -32.69
C THR A 227 21.61 -14.80 -33.52
N LYS A 228 22.01 -15.76 -34.37
CA LYS A 228 21.09 -16.62 -35.09
C LYS A 228 20.50 -17.75 -34.23
N ARG A 229 21.05 -17.93 -32.98
CA ARG A 229 20.58 -18.95 -32.04
C ARG A 229 19.27 -18.52 -31.39
N ILE A 230 18.34 -19.43 -31.27
CA ILE A 230 17.08 -19.22 -30.57
C ILE A 230 17.32 -19.48 -29.08
N HIS A 231 16.86 -18.59 -28.20
CA HIS A 231 17.03 -18.77 -26.76
C HIS A 231 16.20 -19.96 -26.26
N PRO A 232 16.69 -20.77 -25.28
CA PRO A 232 15.97 -21.94 -24.79
C PRO A 232 14.55 -21.67 -24.30
N LEU A 233 14.30 -20.50 -23.71
CA LEU A 233 12.95 -20.08 -23.32
C LEU A 233 12.03 -19.92 -24.54
N ASP A 234 12.53 -19.31 -25.62
CA ASP A 234 11.75 -19.15 -26.86
C ASP A 234 11.46 -20.51 -27.52
N VAL A 235 12.43 -21.44 -27.48
CA VAL A 235 12.21 -22.82 -27.97
C VAL A 235 11.09 -23.50 -27.18
N LEU A 236 11.09 -23.39 -25.84
CA LEU A 236 10.04 -23.95 -25.01
C LEU A 236 8.68 -23.29 -25.28
N CYS A 237 8.65 -21.97 -25.35
CA CYS A 237 7.42 -21.21 -25.61
C CYS A 237 6.82 -21.58 -26.98
N ASN A 238 7.64 -21.63 -28.05
CA ASN A 238 7.21 -22.01 -29.40
C ASN A 238 6.63 -23.42 -29.42
N LYS A 239 7.27 -24.38 -28.74
CA LYS A 239 6.79 -25.77 -28.65
C LYS A 239 5.39 -25.86 -28.00
N LEU A 240 5.07 -24.94 -27.08
CA LEU A 240 3.82 -24.93 -26.32
C LEU A 240 2.79 -23.91 -26.84
N ASN A 241 3.05 -23.28 -27.98
CA ASN A 241 2.23 -22.20 -28.55
C ASN A 241 2.04 -21.01 -27.59
N ILE A 242 3.06 -20.71 -26.80
CA ILE A 242 3.10 -19.56 -25.88
C ILE A 242 3.88 -18.43 -26.55
N THR A 243 3.35 -17.21 -26.50
CA THR A 243 4.07 -16.03 -26.99
C THR A 243 5.03 -15.53 -25.89
N HIS A 244 6.34 -15.62 -26.10
CA HIS A 244 7.31 -14.94 -25.25
C HIS A 244 7.42 -13.45 -25.66
N LYS A 245 7.13 -12.53 -24.75
CA LYS A 245 7.12 -11.09 -24.99
C LYS A 245 8.15 -10.37 -24.11
N LEU A 246 9.14 -9.80 -24.75
CA LEU A 246 10.11 -8.94 -24.08
C LEU A 246 9.51 -7.54 -23.84
N ILE A 247 9.75 -6.93 -22.70
CA ILE A 247 9.42 -5.53 -22.48
C ILE A 247 10.30 -4.63 -23.36
N ARG A 248 9.76 -3.49 -23.76
CA ARG A 248 10.56 -2.50 -24.50
C ARG A 248 11.68 -1.97 -23.58
N PRO A 249 12.89 -1.77 -24.10
CA PRO A 249 13.96 -1.15 -23.34
C PRO A 249 13.51 0.16 -22.69
N ARG A 250 13.93 0.42 -21.47
CA ARG A 250 13.58 1.62 -20.67
C ARG A 250 12.08 1.80 -20.37
N THR A 251 11.29 0.72 -20.41
CA THR A 251 9.87 0.75 -20.03
C THR A 251 9.57 -0.23 -18.87
N PRO A 252 10.16 -0.03 -17.68
CA PRO A 252 9.99 -0.95 -16.55
C PRO A 252 8.52 -1.10 -16.12
N GLN A 253 7.69 -0.10 -16.43
CA GLN A 253 6.25 -0.11 -16.10
C GLN A 253 5.50 -1.33 -16.66
N HIS A 254 5.99 -1.94 -17.74
CA HIS A 254 5.36 -3.10 -18.35
C HIS A 254 5.49 -4.34 -17.46
N ASN A 255 6.57 -4.47 -16.66
CA ASN A 255 6.76 -5.54 -15.67
C ASN A 255 6.39 -5.12 -14.23
N GLY A 256 5.70 -3.99 -14.10
CA GLY A 256 5.43 -3.33 -12.81
C GLY A 256 4.63 -4.15 -11.81
N LYS A 257 3.90 -5.20 -12.25
CA LYS A 257 3.13 -6.05 -11.32
C LYS A 257 4.06 -7.02 -10.59
N VAL A 258 4.97 -7.67 -11.29
CA VAL A 258 5.96 -8.55 -10.67
C VAL A 258 6.99 -7.74 -9.86
N GLU A 259 7.45 -6.59 -10.36
CA GLU A 259 8.32 -5.67 -9.60
C GLU A 259 7.68 -5.21 -8.30
N ARG A 260 6.38 -4.89 -8.33
CA ARG A 260 5.63 -4.55 -7.11
C ARG A 260 5.58 -5.71 -6.14
N SER A 261 5.48 -6.95 -6.63
CA SER A 261 5.51 -8.14 -5.78
C SER A 261 6.89 -8.28 -5.10
N HIS A 262 7.99 -8.03 -5.81
CA HIS A 262 9.35 -8.05 -5.26
C HIS A 262 9.57 -7.01 -4.15
N ARG A 263 8.94 -5.82 -4.27
CA ARG A 263 8.96 -4.83 -3.19
C ARG A 263 8.22 -5.35 -1.95
N ASN A 264 7.06 -5.97 -2.13
CA ASN A 264 6.33 -6.59 -1.03
C ASN A 264 7.14 -7.72 -0.38
N ASP A 265 7.91 -8.50 -1.18
CA ASP A 265 8.79 -9.54 -0.67
C ASP A 265 9.91 -8.95 0.18
N GLN A 266 10.51 -7.84 -0.26
CA GLN A 266 11.51 -7.16 0.54
C GLN A 266 10.95 -6.72 1.89
N GLU A 267 9.79 -6.06 1.88
CA GLU A 267 9.17 -5.48 3.07
C GLU A 267 8.64 -6.54 4.05
N ARG A 268 8.12 -7.68 3.56
CA ARG A 268 7.34 -8.65 4.36
C ARG A 268 8.05 -9.97 4.63
N PHE A 269 9.10 -10.25 3.88
CA PHE A 269 9.82 -11.51 3.95
C PHE A 269 11.31 -11.30 4.15
N TYR A 270 12.02 -10.69 3.20
CA TYR A 270 13.47 -10.61 3.24
C TYR A 270 14.02 -9.76 4.40
N ASN A 271 13.31 -8.70 4.82
CA ASN A 271 13.75 -7.90 5.97
C ASN A 271 13.79 -8.68 7.29
N PHE A 272 13.14 -9.85 7.35
CA PHE A 272 13.06 -10.70 8.55
C PHE A 272 13.62 -12.10 8.33
N LEU A 273 14.00 -12.43 7.10
CA LEU A 273 14.47 -13.75 6.74
C LEU A 273 15.90 -13.99 7.24
N LYS A 274 16.10 -15.14 7.84
CA LYS A 274 17.41 -15.78 8.04
C LYS A 274 17.30 -17.24 7.64
N PHE A 275 18.31 -17.74 6.88
CA PHE A 275 18.36 -19.12 6.44
C PHE A 275 19.80 -19.61 6.36
N TYR A 276 20.01 -20.92 6.48
CA TYR A 276 21.33 -21.55 6.58
C TYR A 276 21.70 -22.42 5.37
N SER A 277 20.69 -22.86 4.61
CA SER A 277 20.88 -23.74 3.47
C SER A 277 19.84 -23.43 2.38
N TYR A 278 20.09 -23.99 1.19
CA TYR A 278 19.14 -23.90 0.08
C TYR A 278 17.76 -24.51 0.45
N ASP A 279 17.75 -25.66 1.12
CA ASP A 279 16.49 -26.31 1.51
C ASP A 279 15.73 -25.51 2.55
N ASP A 280 16.42 -24.89 3.51
CA ASP A 280 15.80 -23.99 4.47
C ASP A 280 15.16 -22.79 3.77
N LEU A 281 15.88 -22.14 2.84
CA LEU A 281 15.32 -21.06 2.01
C LEU A 281 14.07 -21.51 1.25
N ARG A 282 14.13 -22.70 0.63
CA ARG A 282 13.01 -23.27 -0.14
C ARG A 282 11.78 -23.50 0.72
N ILE A 283 11.95 -24.05 1.91
CA ILE A 283 10.86 -24.28 2.86
C ILE A 283 10.24 -22.95 3.33
N GLN A 284 11.06 -21.99 3.75
CA GLN A 284 10.60 -20.70 4.23
C GLN A 284 9.90 -19.92 3.10
N MET A 285 10.42 -19.95 1.88
CA MET A 285 9.82 -19.31 0.71
C MET A 285 8.48 -19.93 0.33
N LYS A 286 8.33 -21.27 0.41
CA LYS A 286 7.05 -21.96 0.21
C LYS A 286 6.00 -21.52 1.25
N ARG A 287 6.37 -21.41 2.52
CA ARG A 287 5.48 -20.93 3.59
C ARG A 287 5.05 -19.48 3.35
N TYR A 288 6.01 -18.64 2.94
CA TYR A 288 5.72 -17.26 2.61
C TYR A 288 4.81 -17.12 1.38
N LEU A 289 5.03 -17.89 0.32
CA LEU A 289 4.19 -17.93 -0.87
C LEU A 289 2.72 -18.23 -0.51
N ASN A 290 2.51 -19.30 0.26
CA ASN A 290 1.18 -19.71 0.70
C ASN A 290 0.45 -18.63 1.51
N ARG A 291 1.20 -17.89 2.33
CA ARG A 291 0.66 -16.74 3.07
C ARG A 291 0.38 -15.56 2.14
N SER A 292 1.31 -15.21 1.26
CA SER A 292 1.21 -14.01 0.42
C SER A 292 0.07 -14.07 -0.58
N ASN A 293 -0.24 -15.25 -1.16
CA ASN A 293 -1.36 -15.44 -2.07
C ASN A 293 -2.74 -15.41 -1.37
N LYS A 294 -2.76 -15.41 -0.04
CA LYS A 294 -3.97 -15.24 0.79
C LYS A 294 -4.17 -13.81 1.30
N ILE A 295 -3.23 -12.90 1.03
CA ILE A 295 -3.35 -11.50 1.48
C ILE A 295 -4.30 -10.74 0.55
N PRO A 296 -5.37 -10.13 1.06
CA PRO A 296 -6.30 -9.34 0.26
C PRO A 296 -5.62 -8.14 -0.39
N MET A 297 -5.99 -7.86 -1.62
CA MET A 297 -5.49 -6.72 -2.39
C MET A 297 -6.63 -5.76 -2.73
N GLN A 298 -6.41 -4.46 -2.53
CA GLN A 298 -7.41 -3.44 -2.88
C GLN A 298 -7.78 -3.48 -4.37
N ILE A 299 -6.78 -3.73 -5.24
CA ILE A 299 -6.98 -3.82 -6.69
C ILE A 299 -7.88 -5.00 -7.11
N LEU A 300 -8.01 -6.01 -6.27
CA LEU A 300 -8.89 -7.16 -6.47
C LEU A 300 -10.22 -7.03 -5.70
N GLY A 301 -10.63 -5.80 -5.36
CA GLY A 301 -11.85 -5.59 -4.54
C GLY A 301 -11.75 -6.20 -3.13
N TRP A 302 -10.56 -6.23 -2.56
CA TRP A 302 -10.26 -6.85 -1.26
C TRP A 302 -10.38 -8.37 -1.22
N LYS A 303 -10.35 -9.01 -2.37
CA LYS A 303 -10.13 -10.47 -2.48
C LYS A 303 -8.62 -10.77 -2.45
N SER A 304 -8.26 -11.95 -1.99
CA SER A 304 -6.89 -12.44 -2.16
C SER A 304 -6.66 -12.96 -3.58
N PRO A 305 -5.40 -13.09 -4.03
CA PRO A 305 -5.09 -13.72 -5.31
C PRO A 305 -5.76 -15.08 -5.50
N LEU A 306 -5.70 -15.95 -4.48
CA LEU A 306 -6.38 -17.26 -4.52
C LEU A 306 -7.90 -17.16 -4.65
N GLN A 307 -8.53 -16.24 -3.91
CA GLN A 307 -9.98 -16.02 -4.04
C GLN A 307 -10.34 -15.48 -5.42
N LYS A 308 -9.51 -14.60 -5.98
CA LYS A 308 -9.74 -14.08 -7.34
C LYS A 308 -9.55 -15.15 -8.40
N ARG A 309 -8.56 -16.05 -8.24
CA ARG A 309 -8.37 -17.19 -9.11
C ARG A 309 -9.62 -18.08 -9.13
N LEU A 310 -10.09 -18.53 -7.97
CA LEU A 310 -11.28 -19.37 -7.84
C LEU A 310 -12.52 -18.73 -8.50
N GLU A 311 -12.70 -17.42 -8.33
CA GLU A 311 -13.77 -16.69 -9.01
C GLU A 311 -13.65 -16.73 -10.54
N LEU A 312 -12.42 -16.60 -11.07
CA LEU A 312 -12.18 -16.61 -12.50
C LEU A 312 -12.21 -18.02 -13.12
N GLU A 313 -12.01 -19.06 -12.32
CA GLU A 313 -12.16 -20.47 -12.76
C GLU A 313 -13.64 -20.89 -12.89
N THR A 314 -14.55 -20.17 -12.22
CA THR A 314 -15.98 -20.45 -12.23
C THR A 314 -16.76 -19.65 -13.29
N LEU A 315 -16.11 -18.73 -13.98
CA LEU A 315 -16.67 -17.92 -15.08
C LEU A 315 -16.35 -18.54 -16.44
#